data_504cca8ec554dd3df22e86997f2cfeef
#
_entry.id   504cca8ec554dd3df22e86997f2cfeef
#
_cell.length_a   1.000
_cell.length_b   1.000
_cell.length_c   1.000
_cell.angle_alpha   90.00
_cell.angle_beta   90.00
_cell.angle_gamma   90.00
#
_symmetry.space_group_name_H-M   'P 1'
#
loop_
_entity.id
_entity.type
_entity.pdbx_description
1 polymer ?
#
loop_
_entity_poly.entity_id
_entity_poly.type
_entity_poly.pdbx_seq_one_letter_code
_entity_poly.pdbx_strand_id
1 'polypeptide(L)'
;MSELSRDKKIDDARAFGDTPATWRSFYQVIRDVEQRSGVKLGSDVRFEKEPVRLLVDAESTFPVAELAKIRQGVTKPEIEVSFFGLFGASGALPKHYSLLILDRIKQKDYALRDFLNIFNHRLLSLFYRAWEKHHFPISFETATRLKDKDRVQQVLWSLIGLQTGG
;
A
#
# COMPACT_ATOMS: atom_id res chain seq x y z
N MET A 1 25.59 21.86 0.47
CA MET A 1 24.57 21.01 1.13
C MET A 1 23.37 20.67 0.23
N SER A 2 23.44 20.90 -1.09
CA SER A 2 22.33 20.71 -2.06
C SER A 2 22.48 19.52 -3.02
N GLU A 3 23.68 18.99 -3.23
CA GLU A 3 23.91 17.87 -4.16
C GLU A 3 23.59 16.49 -3.54
N LEU A 4 23.95 16.27 -2.29
CA LEU A 4 23.63 15.02 -1.57
C LEU A 4 22.12 14.76 -1.45
N SER A 5 21.29 15.81 -1.46
CA SER A 5 19.83 15.68 -1.42
C SER A 5 19.21 15.35 -2.77
N ARG A 6 19.90 15.69 -3.89
CA ARG A 6 19.48 15.34 -5.25
C ARG A 6 19.83 13.91 -5.62
N ASP A 7 21.00 13.44 -5.27
CA ASP A 7 21.44 12.07 -5.56
C ASP A 7 20.59 11.05 -4.78
N LYS A 8 20.25 11.34 -3.53
CA LYS A 8 19.33 10.49 -2.75
C LYS A 8 17.91 10.43 -3.34
N LYS A 9 17.42 11.52 -3.93
CA LYS A 9 16.13 11.55 -4.65
C LYS A 9 16.15 10.75 -5.96
N ILE A 10 17.28 10.68 -6.64
CA ILE A 10 17.45 9.94 -7.90
C ILE A 10 17.59 8.43 -7.61
N ASP A 11 18.31 8.06 -6.55
CA ASP A 11 18.42 6.66 -6.12
C ASP A 11 17.12 6.10 -5.58
N ASP A 12 16.31 6.90 -4.88
CA ASP A 12 15.00 6.49 -4.38
C ASP A 12 13.95 6.34 -5.52
N ALA A 13 14.04 7.13 -6.58
CA ALA A 13 13.20 6.93 -7.77
C ALA A 13 13.57 5.63 -8.52
N ARG A 14 14.87 5.28 -8.60
CA ARG A 14 15.36 3.98 -9.09
C ARG A 14 14.96 2.83 -8.21
N ALA A 15 14.63 3.07 -6.93
CA ALA A 15 14.20 2.06 -5.99
C ALA A 15 12.90 1.33 -6.41
N PHE A 16 12.03 1.98 -7.19
CA PHE A 16 10.82 1.38 -7.76
C PHE A 16 10.98 0.91 -9.22
N GLY A 17 12.21 0.99 -9.82
CA GLY A 17 12.51 0.63 -11.20
C GLY A 17 11.94 1.62 -12.22
N ASP A 18 12.46 1.56 -13.45
CA ASP A 18 12.09 2.46 -14.55
C ASP A 18 10.68 2.24 -15.12
N THR A 19 9.92 1.29 -14.57
CA THR A 19 8.57 0.97 -15.06
C THR A 19 7.56 2.00 -14.54
N PRO A 20 6.75 2.63 -15.38
CA PRO A 20 5.71 3.55 -14.96
C PRO A 20 4.78 2.92 -13.91
N ALA A 21 4.30 3.70 -12.94
CA ALA A 21 3.39 3.25 -11.90
C ALA A 21 2.15 2.53 -12.47
N THR A 22 1.65 3.01 -13.60
CA THR A 22 0.48 2.48 -14.30
C THR A 22 0.63 1.05 -14.83
N TRP A 23 1.84 0.53 -14.94
CA TRP A 23 2.11 -0.83 -15.44
C TRP A 23 2.37 -1.83 -14.32
N ARG A 24 2.33 -1.37 -13.07
CA ARG A 24 2.58 -2.21 -11.90
C ARG A 24 1.29 -2.57 -11.20
N SER A 25 1.19 -3.82 -10.77
CA SER A 25 0.10 -4.23 -9.87
C SER A 25 0.32 -3.64 -8.48
N PHE A 26 -0.77 -3.19 -7.86
CA PHE A 26 -0.81 -2.73 -6.48
C PHE A 26 -0.13 -3.72 -5.52
N TYR A 27 -0.46 -5.00 -5.66
CA TYR A 27 0.07 -6.07 -4.79
C TYR A 27 1.58 -6.23 -4.90
N GLN A 28 2.14 -6.14 -6.10
CA GLN A 28 3.58 -6.24 -6.33
C GLN A 28 4.33 -5.07 -5.70
N VAL A 29 3.82 -3.86 -5.86
CA VAL A 29 4.46 -2.67 -5.28
C VAL A 29 4.46 -2.72 -3.77
N ILE A 30 3.35 -3.11 -3.13
CA ILE A 30 3.30 -3.27 -1.68
C ILE A 30 4.27 -4.35 -1.20
N ARG A 31 4.32 -5.49 -1.89
CA ARG A 31 5.27 -6.56 -1.58
C ARG A 31 6.72 -6.09 -1.66
N ASP A 32 7.08 -5.34 -2.72
CA ASP A 32 8.42 -4.76 -2.85
C ASP A 32 8.76 -3.81 -1.69
N VAL A 33 7.79 -3.00 -1.25
CA VAL A 33 7.95 -2.10 -0.10
C VAL A 33 8.17 -2.90 1.19
N GLU A 34 7.37 -3.93 1.44
CA GLU A 34 7.53 -4.80 2.61
C GLU A 34 8.86 -5.55 2.61
N GLN A 35 9.30 -6.01 1.43
CA GLN A 35 10.59 -6.70 1.29
C GLN A 35 11.77 -5.78 1.64
N ARG A 36 11.72 -4.52 1.25
CA ARG A 36 12.78 -3.54 1.51
C ARG A 36 12.76 -3.02 2.94
N SER A 37 11.58 -2.78 3.48
CA SER A 37 11.43 -2.23 4.84
C SER A 37 11.57 -3.27 5.94
N GLY A 38 11.30 -4.56 5.63
CA GLY A 38 11.18 -5.62 6.63
C GLY A 38 9.96 -5.48 7.54
N VAL A 39 9.05 -4.55 7.25
CA VAL A 39 7.86 -4.26 8.06
C VAL A 39 6.61 -4.67 7.28
N LYS A 40 5.70 -5.38 7.94
CA LYS A 40 4.43 -5.83 7.36
C LYS A 40 3.40 -4.71 7.38
N LEU A 41 2.76 -4.46 6.22
CA LEU A 41 1.69 -3.47 6.09
C LEU A 41 0.44 -3.92 6.87
N GLY A 42 -0.25 -2.97 7.52
CA GLY A 42 -1.49 -3.22 8.23
C GLY A 42 -1.37 -4.15 9.43
N SER A 43 -0.16 -4.40 9.95
CA SER A 43 0.03 -5.01 11.27
C SER A 43 -0.49 -4.03 12.33
N ASP A 44 -0.72 -4.51 13.58
CA ASP A 44 -1.19 -3.65 14.69
C ASP A 44 -0.14 -2.63 15.18
N VAL A 45 0.79 -2.28 14.30
CA VAL A 45 1.83 -1.30 14.52
C VAL A 45 1.22 0.10 14.33
N ARG A 46 1.72 1.06 15.10
CA ARG A 46 1.33 2.47 14.96
C ARG A 46 1.56 2.93 13.51
N PHE A 47 0.63 3.71 12.98
CA PHE A 47 0.68 4.30 11.63
C PHE A 47 2.06 4.89 11.26
N GLU A 48 2.75 5.47 12.23
CA GLU A 48 4.11 6.02 12.06
C GLU A 48 5.16 4.98 11.67
N LYS A 49 4.94 3.71 12.03
CA LYS A 49 5.87 2.60 11.74
C LYS A 49 5.52 1.85 10.46
N GLU A 50 4.39 2.14 9.83
CA GLU A 50 4.04 1.50 8.57
C GLU A 50 5.00 1.90 7.44
N PRO A 51 5.33 0.96 6.53
CA PRO A 51 6.39 1.17 5.54
C PRO A 51 5.99 2.10 4.39
N VAL A 52 4.71 2.35 4.20
CA VAL A 52 4.14 3.11 3.09
C VAL A 52 2.92 3.89 3.53
N ARG A 53 2.63 5.00 2.84
CA ARG A 53 1.38 5.74 2.98
C ARG A 53 0.51 5.48 1.75
N LEU A 54 -0.66 4.90 1.96
CA LEU A 54 -1.64 4.62 0.91
C LEU A 54 -2.65 5.77 0.85
N LEU A 55 -2.83 6.32 -0.34
CA LEU A 55 -3.72 7.43 -0.63
C LEU A 55 -4.66 7.02 -1.76
N VAL A 56 -5.79 7.69 -1.88
CA VAL A 56 -6.74 7.51 -2.99
C VAL A 56 -6.66 8.71 -3.91
N ASP A 57 -6.63 8.43 -5.21
CA ASP A 57 -6.70 9.48 -6.23
C ASP A 57 -8.09 10.13 -6.22
N ALA A 58 -8.11 11.46 -6.14
CA ALA A 58 -9.34 12.23 -6.11
C ALA A 58 -9.95 12.44 -7.50
N GLU A 59 -9.25 12.08 -8.58
CA GLU A 59 -9.75 12.27 -9.93
C GLU A 59 -11.02 11.45 -10.17
N SER A 60 -11.99 12.05 -10.84
CA SER A 60 -13.29 11.44 -11.13
C SER A 60 -13.31 10.73 -12.49
N THR A 61 -12.20 10.72 -13.21
CA THR A 61 -12.04 10.05 -14.50
C THR A 61 -11.84 8.55 -14.29
N PHE A 62 -12.33 7.73 -15.21
CA PHE A 62 -12.14 6.27 -15.13
C PHE A 62 -10.64 5.94 -15.09
N PRO A 63 -10.20 5.16 -14.11
CA PRO A 63 -8.78 4.88 -13.93
C PRO A 63 -8.25 3.98 -15.05
N VAL A 64 -7.13 4.38 -15.63
CA VAL A 64 -6.41 3.59 -16.65
C VAL A 64 -5.64 2.43 -16.00
N ALA A 65 -5.31 2.54 -14.72
CA ALA A 65 -4.49 1.57 -13.99
C ALA A 65 -4.88 1.51 -12.51
N GLU A 66 -4.44 0.45 -11.82
CA GLU A 66 -4.64 0.30 -10.38
C GLU A 66 -3.93 1.38 -9.57
N LEU A 67 -2.73 1.77 -10.01
CA LEU A 67 -1.91 2.79 -9.39
C LEU A 67 -1.91 4.07 -10.22
N ALA A 68 -2.34 5.16 -9.61
CA ALA A 68 -2.30 6.47 -10.25
C ALA A 68 -0.89 7.06 -10.19
N LYS A 69 -0.26 7.08 -9.01
CA LYS A 69 1.06 7.69 -8.80
C LYS A 69 1.82 7.01 -7.67
N ILE A 70 3.13 6.98 -7.80
CA ILE A 70 4.06 6.61 -6.71
C ILE A 70 4.96 7.82 -6.49
N ARG A 71 5.00 8.32 -5.27
CA ARG A 71 5.82 9.49 -4.90
C ARG A 71 6.67 9.17 -3.68
N GLN A 72 7.84 9.77 -3.63
CA GLN A 72 8.62 9.80 -2.39
C GLN A 72 8.04 10.90 -1.49
N GLY A 73 7.41 10.48 -0.40
CA GLY A 73 6.99 11.37 0.66
C GLY A 73 8.20 11.82 1.51
N VAL A 74 7.95 12.70 2.46
CA VAL A 74 9.01 13.25 3.33
C VAL A 74 9.68 12.16 4.19
N THR A 75 8.91 11.19 4.66
CA THR A 75 9.39 10.14 5.57
C THR A 75 9.27 8.74 4.98
N LYS A 76 8.31 8.52 4.10
CA LYS A 76 8.02 7.21 3.50
C LYS A 76 7.36 7.38 2.13
N PRO A 77 7.42 6.34 1.27
CA PRO A 77 6.78 6.40 -0.05
C PRO A 77 5.27 6.55 0.09
N GLU A 78 4.68 7.34 -0.80
CA GLU A 78 3.25 7.54 -0.95
C GLU A 78 2.78 6.89 -2.24
N ILE A 79 1.77 6.05 -2.14
CA ILE A 79 1.17 5.34 -3.27
C ILE A 79 -0.27 5.78 -3.39
N GLU A 80 -0.60 6.43 -4.51
CA GLU A 80 -1.97 6.80 -4.87
C GLU A 80 -2.61 5.68 -5.69
N VAL A 81 -3.72 5.13 -5.18
CA VAL A 81 -4.51 4.10 -5.85
C VAL A 81 -5.79 4.69 -6.43
N SER A 82 -6.30 4.08 -7.51
CA SER A 82 -7.49 4.55 -8.21
C SER A 82 -8.65 3.55 -8.23
N PHE A 83 -8.39 2.27 -7.89
CA PHE A 83 -9.38 1.19 -8.00
C PHE A 83 -10.25 1.01 -6.75
N PHE A 84 -9.86 1.58 -5.62
CA PHE A 84 -10.53 1.37 -4.33
C PHE A 84 -10.41 2.59 -3.42
N GLY A 85 -11.50 2.95 -2.73
CA GLY A 85 -11.47 4.03 -1.74
C GLY A 85 -12.84 4.55 -1.35
N LEU A 86 -12.86 5.53 -0.45
CA LEU A 86 -14.09 6.21 -0.05
C LEU A 86 -14.54 7.24 -1.09
N PHE A 87 -13.62 7.89 -1.79
CA PHE A 87 -13.87 8.90 -2.82
C PHE A 87 -13.09 8.58 -4.11
N GLY A 88 -13.22 9.40 -5.13
CA GLY A 88 -12.61 9.18 -6.45
C GLY A 88 -13.56 8.49 -7.43
N ALA A 89 -13.03 7.97 -8.54
CA ALA A 89 -13.83 7.35 -9.60
C ALA A 89 -14.58 6.11 -9.13
N SER A 90 -13.92 5.27 -8.31
CA SER A 90 -14.49 4.04 -7.74
C SER A 90 -14.84 4.19 -6.25
N GLY A 91 -15.11 5.42 -5.80
CA GLY A 91 -15.39 5.73 -4.40
C GLY A 91 -16.70 5.13 -3.90
N ALA A 92 -16.70 4.62 -2.66
CA ALA A 92 -17.90 4.10 -2.01
C ALA A 92 -18.88 5.21 -1.55
N LEU A 93 -18.38 6.42 -1.32
CA LEU A 93 -19.22 7.56 -0.94
C LEU A 93 -19.99 8.09 -2.16
N PRO A 94 -21.17 8.70 -1.94
CA PRO A 94 -21.91 9.37 -3.00
C PRO A 94 -21.06 10.39 -3.77
N LYS A 95 -21.27 10.50 -5.08
CA LYS A 95 -20.43 11.27 -5.99
C LYS A 95 -20.25 12.75 -5.59
N HIS A 96 -21.23 13.33 -4.91
CA HIS A 96 -21.13 14.73 -4.46
C HIS A 96 -19.98 14.97 -3.47
N TYR A 97 -19.59 13.96 -2.66
CA TYR A 97 -18.41 14.06 -1.81
C TYR A 97 -17.11 14.13 -2.62
N SER A 98 -17.01 13.30 -3.67
CA SER A 98 -15.83 13.35 -4.57
C SER A 98 -15.73 14.71 -5.28
N LEU A 99 -16.86 15.26 -5.73
CA LEU A 99 -16.89 16.59 -6.34
C LEU A 99 -16.51 17.70 -5.33
N LEU A 100 -17.00 17.61 -4.09
CA LEU A 100 -16.65 18.53 -3.01
C LEU A 100 -15.14 18.49 -2.73
N ILE A 101 -14.55 17.29 -2.67
CA ILE A 101 -13.11 17.13 -2.45
C ILE A 101 -12.31 17.77 -3.60
N LEU A 102 -12.72 17.55 -4.85
CA LEU A 102 -12.07 18.16 -6.01
C LEU A 102 -12.16 19.70 -5.99
N ASP A 103 -13.30 20.25 -5.59
CA ASP A 103 -13.47 21.69 -5.46
C ASP A 103 -12.57 22.28 -4.35
N ARG A 104 -12.51 21.62 -3.19
CA ARG A 104 -11.61 21.99 -2.10
C ARG A 104 -10.14 21.92 -2.50
N ILE A 105 -9.73 20.88 -3.25
CA ILE A 105 -8.36 20.76 -3.77
C ILE A 105 -8.01 21.95 -4.69
N LYS A 106 -8.94 22.41 -5.55
CA LYS A 106 -8.75 23.61 -6.38
C LYS A 106 -8.52 24.87 -5.54
N GLN A 107 -9.15 24.96 -4.37
CA GLN A 107 -8.97 26.03 -3.41
C GLN A 107 -7.75 25.84 -2.51
N LYS A 108 -6.91 24.79 -2.77
CA LYS A 108 -5.75 24.40 -1.96
C LYS A 108 -6.10 23.99 -0.51
N ASP A 109 -7.34 23.59 -0.28
CA ASP A 109 -7.79 23.01 0.98
C ASP A 109 -7.81 21.48 0.84
N TYR A 110 -6.90 20.84 1.55
CA TYR A 110 -6.71 19.39 1.53
C TYR A 110 -7.27 18.67 2.77
N ALA A 111 -7.85 19.41 3.72
CA ALA A 111 -8.23 18.89 5.03
C ALA A 111 -9.20 17.69 4.93
N LEU A 112 -10.27 17.82 4.14
CA LEU A 112 -11.26 16.75 3.96
C LEU A 112 -10.66 15.52 3.26
N ARG A 113 -9.86 15.73 2.22
CA ARG A 113 -9.15 14.65 1.52
C ARG A 113 -8.23 13.89 2.47
N ASP A 114 -7.42 14.60 3.24
CA ASP A 114 -6.44 14.01 4.13
C ASP A 114 -7.10 13.27 5.29
N PHE A 115 -8.21 13.81 5.81
CA PHE A 115 -9.02 13.13 6.80
C PHE A 115 -9.57 11.79 6.28
N LEU A 116 -10.17 11.77 5.09
CA LEU A 116 -10.69 10.53 4.51
C LEU A 116 -9.58 9.56 4.14
N ASN A 117 -8.39 10.04 3.80
CA ASN A 117 -7.25 9.19 3.51
C ASN A 117 -6.70 8.44 4.74
N ILE A 118 -6.99 8.87 5.95
CA ILE A 118 -6.68 8.10 7.17
C ILE A 118 -7.44 6.76 7.13
N PHE A 119 -8.72 6.81 6.78
CA PHE A 119 -9.55 5.60 6.66
C PHE A 119 -9.17 4.78 5.43
N ASN A 120 -8.96 5.44 4.29
CA ASN A 120 -8.54 4.78 3.05
C ASN A 120 -7.26 3.97 3.24
N HIS A 121 -6.27 4.54 3.91
CA HIS A 121 -5.02 3.85 4.22
C HIS A 121 -5.28 2.55 4.99
N ARG A 122 -6.12 2.59 6.03
CA ARG A 122 -6.44 1.40 6.81
C ARG A 122 -7.23 0.37 6.02
N LEU A 123 -8.20 0.80 5.23
CA LEU A 123 -9.01 -0.07 4.37
C LEU A 123 -8.14 -0.77 3.31
N LEU A 124 -7.25 -0.04 2.64
CA LEU A 124 -6.32 -0.58 1.66
C LEU A 124 -5.31 -1.55 2.29
N SER A 125 -4.83 -1.25 3.48
CA SER A 125 -3.95 -2.14 4.24
C SER A 125 -4.64 -3.46 4.58
N LEU A 126 -5.90 -3.41 5.03
CA LEU A 126 -6.68 -4.60 5.33
C LEU A 126 -7.03 -5.39 4.06
N PHE A 127 -7.32 -4.69 2.97
CA PHE A 127 -7.57 -5.30 1.66
C PHE A 127 -6.35 -6.09 1.16
N TYR A 128 -5.16 -5.49 1.23
CA TYR A 128 -3.92 -6.18 0.90
C TYR A 128 -3.68 -7.41 1.79
N ARG A 129 -3.88 -7.30 3.11
CA ARG A 129 -3.74 -8.43 4.03
C ARG A 129 -4.74 -9.55 3.76
N ALA A 130 -5.98 -9.21 3.40
CA ALA A 130 -6.97 -10.21 3.02
C ALA A 130 -6.53 -10.97 1.76
N TRP A 131 -6.02 -10.25 0.77
CA TRP A 131 -5.46 -10.86 -0.44
C TRP A 131 -4.25 -11.76 -0.12
N GLU A 132 -3.27 -11.27 0.65
CA GLU A 132 -2.08 -12.03 1.07
C GLU A 132 -2.47 -13.35 1.75
N LYS A 133 -3.45 -13.32 2.65
CA LYS A 133 -3.94 -14.49 3.38
C LYS A 133 -4.45 -15.60 2.46
N HIS A 134 -5.01 -15.25 1.30
CA HIS A 134 -5.56 -16.20 0.35
C HIS A 134 -4.56 -16.62 -0.75
N HIS A 135 -3.35 -16.04 -0.76
CA HIS A 135 -2.28 -16.37 -1.71
C HIS A 135 -1.15 -17.09 -1.00
N PHE A 136 -1.26 -18.42 -0.93
CA PHE A 136 -0.32 -19.29 -0.20
C PHE A 136 1.16 -19.01 -0.49
N PRO A 137 1.64 -18.89 -1.76
CA PRO A 137 3.06 -18.65 -2.01
C PRO A 137 3.58 -17.37 -1.37
N ILE A 138 2.77 -16.32 -1.35
CA ILE A 138 3.11 -15.00 -0.81
C ILE A 138 3.06 -15.01 0.71
N SER A 139 2.03 -15.63 1.28
CA SER A 139 1.91 -15.81 2.74
C SER A 139 3.11 -16.58 3.28
N PHE A 140 3.51 -17.68 2.63
CA PHE A 140 4.67 -18.48 3.00
C PHE A 140 5.99 -17.69 2.91
N GLU A 141 6.21 -16.94 1.82
CA GLU A 141 7.41 -16.10 1.67
C GLU A 141 7.49 -15.03 2.77
N THR A 142 6.37 -14.35 3.04
CA THR A 142 6.30 -13.32 4.08
C THR A 142 6.57 -13.91 5.47
N ALA A 143 5.96 -15.06 5.79
CA ALA A 143 6.17 -15.74 7.05
C ALA A 143 7.63 -16.18 7.23
N THR A 144 8.24 -16.76 6.20
CA THR A 144 9.65 -17.19 6.21
C THR A 144 10.58 -16.01 6.45
N ARG A 145 10.33 -14.87 5.80
CA ARG A 145 11.15 -13.66 5.92
C ARG A 145 11.05 -13.01 7.31
N LEU A 146 9.85 -12.93 7.85
CA LEU A 146 9.59 -12.32 9.15
C LEU A 146 9.81 -13.29 10.32
N LYS A 147 10.22 -14.54 10.04
CA LYS A 147 10.33 -15.61 11.04
C LYS A 147 9.04 -15.83 11.82
N ASP A 148 7.92 -15.60 11.16
CA ASP A 148 6.57 -15.84 11.69
C ASP A 148 6.12 -17.26 11.32
N LYS A 149 5.19 -17.81 12.10
CA LYS A 149 4.65 -19.15 11.84
C LYS A 149 3.52 -19.07 10.82
N ASP A 150 3.75 -19.57 9.61
CA ASP A 150 2.69 -19.72 8.63
C ASP A 150 1.71 -20.85 9.02
N ARG A 151 0.42 -20.52 9.10
CA ARG A 151 -0.62 -21.50 9.48
C ARG A 151 -0.72 -22.66 8.51
N VAL A 152 -0.57 -22.40 7.21
CA VAL A 152 -0.65 -23.46 6.20
C VAL A 152 0.55 -24.40 6.32
N GLN A 153 1.73 -23.86 6.55
CA GLN A 153 2.92 -24.66 6.85
C GLN A 153 2.71 -25.53 8.10
N GLN A 154 2.16 -24.99 9.19
CA GLN A 154 1.87 -25.77 10.39
C GLN A 154 0.90 -26.91 10.10
N VAL A 155 -0.18 -26.66 9.35
CA VAL A 155 -1.15 -27.69 8.97
C VAL A 155 -0.47 -28.79 8.12
N LEU A 156 0.35 -28.41 7.14
CA LEU A 156 1.08 -29.37 6.31
C LEU A 156 2.05 -30.23 7.15
N TRP A 157 2.81 -29.62 8.04
CA TRP A 157 3.71 -30.35 8.96
C TRP A 157 2.94 -31.27 9.88
N SER A 158 1.76 -30.86 10.36
CA SER A 158 0.89 -31.71 11.18
C SER A 158 0.38 -32.92 10.39
N LEU A 159 -0.03 -32.72 9.12
CA LEU A 159 -0.54 -33.79 8.25
C LEU A 159 0.52 -34.86 7.94
N ILE A 160 1.78 -34.46 7.79
CA ILE A 160 2.89 -35.39 7.54
C ILE A 160 3.54 -35.93 8.84
N GLY A 161 2.97 -35.57 10.01
CA GLY A 161 3.41 -36.08 11.30
C GLY A 161 4.75 -35.51 11.79
N LEU A 162 5.27 -34.46 11.15
CA LEU A 162 6.56 -33.84 11.53
C LEU A 162 6.41 -32.73 12.58
N GLN A 163 5.19 -32.35 12.93
CA GLN A 163 4.94 -31.43 14.04
C GLN A 163 4.84 -32.21 15.34
N THR A 164 5.99 -32.66 15.82
CA THR A 164 6.10 -33.15 17.21
C THR A 164 6.02 -31.92 18.10
N GLY A 165 4.92 -31.82 18.84
CA GLY A 165 4.77 -30.79 19.86
C GLY A 165 5.86 -30.96 20.91
N GLY A 166 6.64 -29.90 21.08
CA GLY A 166 7.43 -29.65 22.25
C GLY A 166 6.78 -28.50 23.02
#